data_02d2ea0c88cb75df2ebca8eab3ebed61
#
_entry.id   02d2ea0c88cb75df2ebca8eab3ebed61
#
_cell.length_a   1.000
_cell.length_b   1.000
_cell.length_c   1.000
_cell.angle_alpha   90.00
_cell.angle_beta   90.00
_cell.angle_gamma   90.00
#
_symmetry.space_group_name_H-M   'P 1'
#
loop_
_entity.id
_entity.type
_entity.pdbx_description
1 polymer ?
#
loop_
_entity_poly.entity_id
_entity_poly.type
_entity_poly.pdbx_seq_one_letter_code
_entity_poly.pdbx_strand_id
1 'polypeptide(L)'
;MIRSLTELGIRIDVDWDRRRLTIEGCAGRLPSQLAELEVAGSGTTLRFLTALVATGNGQFTLDGNEQMRKRPIGNLIDALAACGVDATSAAGYPPVT
;
A
#
# COMPACT_ATOMS: atom_id res chain seq x y z
N MET A 1 2.01 4.17 -7.39
CA MET A 1 0.62 4.18 -6.91
C MET A 1 -0.33 3.41 -7.83
N ILE A 2 -0.43 3.77 -9.10
CA ILE A 2 -1.32 3.08 -10.06
C ILE A 2 -1.03 1.58 -10.13
N ARG A 3 0.24 1.21 -10.25
CA ARG A 3 0.66 -0.19 -10.31
C ARG A 3 0.28 -0.96 -9.06
N SER A 4 0.50 -0.37 -7.90
CA SER A 4 0.16 -1.00 -6.62
C SER A 4 -1.35 -1.19 -6.44
N LEU A 5 -2.14 -0.20 -6.83
CA LEU A 5 -3.60 -0.31 -6.78
C LEU A 5 -4.10 -1.38 -7.75
N THR A 6 -3.47 -1.51 -8.92
CA THR A 6 -3.79 -2.56 -9.88
C THR A 6 -3.47 -3.95 -9.31
N GLU A 7 -2.33 -4.09 -8.62
CA GLU A 7 -1.98 -5.34 -7.92
C GLU A 7 -2.99 -5.71 -6.83
N LEU A 8 -3.62 -4.71 -6.22
CA LEU A 8 -4.70 -4.92 -5.25
C LEU A 8 -6.04 -5.30 -5.89
N GLY A 9 -6.10 -5.38 -7.22
CA GLY A 9 -7.29 -5.74 -7.96
C GLY A 9 -8.21 -4.58 -8.31
N ILE A 10 -7.77 -3.34 -8.08
CA ILE A 10 -8.53 -2.14 -8.44
C ILE A 10 -8.31 -1.86 -9.92
N ARG A 11 -9.40 -1.71 -10.65
CA ARG A 11 -9.35 -1.44 -12.08
C ARG A 11 -9.11 0.03 -12.37
N ILE A 12 -8.01 0.33 -13.08
CA ILE A 12 -7.61 1.69 -13.44
C ILE A 12 -7.30 1.73 -14.93
N ASP A 13 -8.04 2.56 -15.67
CA ASP A 13 -7.76 2.86 -17.06
C ASP A 13 -7.04 4.21 -17.15
N VAL A 14 -5.89 4.22 -17.80
CA VAL A 14 -5.03 5.41 -17.92
C VAL A 14 -5.03 5.92 -19.35
N ASP A 15 -5.35 7.19 -19.54
CA ASP A 15 -5.25 7.89 -20.83
C ASP A 15 -4.29 9.08 -20.64
N TRP A 16 -3.01 8.88 -20.94
CA TRP A 16 -2.00 9.92 -20.78
C TRP A 16 -2.21 11.09 -21.74
N ASP A 17 -2.72 10.83 -22.94
CA ASP A 17 -2.95 11.90 -23.93
C ASP A 17 -3.99 12.88 -23.46
N ARG A 18 -5.06 12.40 -22.85
CA ARG A 18 -6.13 13.20 -22.27
C ARG A 18 -5.92 13.56 -20.81
N ARG A 19 -4.80 13.11 -20.22
CA ARG A 19 -4.50 13.28 -18.79
C ARG A 19 -5.67 12.84 -17.91
N ARG A 20 -6.22 11.64 -18.21
CA ARG A 20 -7.39 11.09 -17.52
C ARG A 20 -7.08 9.74 -16.92
N LEU A 21 -7.53 9.55 -15.70
CA LEU A 21 -7.60 8.25 -15.05
C LEU A 21 -9.06 7.88 -14.84
N THR A 22 -9.42 6.66 -15.18
CA THR A 22 -10.75 6.12 -14.87
C THR A 22 -10.56 4.98 -13.88
N ILE A 23 -11.11 5.14 -12.69
CA ILE A 23 -10.95 4.19 -11.59
C ILE A 23 -12.30 3.57 -11.27
N GLU A 24 -12.37 2.25 -11.34
CA GLU A 24 -13.52 1.51 -10.85
C GLU A 24 -13.35 1.27 -9.37
N GLY A 25 -14.12 1.97 -8.54
CA GLY A 25 -14.05 1.86 -7.09
C GLY A 25 -14.47 0.50 -6.57
N CYS A 26 -14.01 0.14 -5.39
CA CYS A 26 -14.29 -1.16 -4.76
C CYS A 26 -15.21 -1.05 -3.53
N ALA A 27 -15.77 0.11 -3.26
CA ALA A 27 -16.71 0.36 -2.15
C ALA A 27 -16.14 -0.07 -0.78
N GLY A 28 -14.85 0.17 -0.55
CA GLY A 28 -14.17 -0.17 0.70
C GLY A 28 -13.78 -1.63 0.83
N ARG A 29 -13.96 -2.44 -0.19
CA ARG A 29 -13.59 -3.86 -0.19
C ARG A 29 -12.50 -4.10 -1.23
N LEU A 30 -11.28 -4.37 -0.78
CA LEU A 30 -10.18 -4.68 -1.68
C LEU A 30 -10.41 -6.05 -2.33
N PRO A 31 -10.36 -6.13 -3.68
CA PRO A 31 -10.58 -7.40 -4.37
C PRO A 31 -9.55 -8.48 -4.04
N SER A 32 -8.26 -8.09 -3.88
CA SER A 32 -7.19 -9.03 -3.57
C SER A 32 -7.12 -9.29 -2.06
N GLN A 33 -6.83 -10.54 -1.70
CA GLN A 33 -6.61 -10.97 -0.32
C GLN A 33 -5.14 -11.27 -0.03
N LEU A 34 -4.29 -11.25 -1.07
CA LEU A 34 -2.86 -11.46 -0.96
C LEU A 34 -2.17 -10.62 -2.01
N ALA A 35 -1.23 -9.78 -1.61
CA ALA A 35 -0.45 -8.98 -2.55
C ALA A 35 0.90 -8.59 -1.97
N GLU A 36 1.89 -8.51 -2.85
CA GLU A 36 3.19 -7.92 -2.57
C GLU A 36 3.29 -6.65 -3.40
N LEU A 37 3.46 -5.52 -2.73
CA LEU A 37 3.45 -4.21 -3.35
C LEU A 37 4.84 -3.60 -3.34
N GLU A 38 5.35 -3.25 -4.51
CA GLU A 38 6.62 -2.57 -4.67
C GLU A 38 6.39 -1.09 -4.93
N VAL A 39 6.84 -0.24 -4.02
CA VAL A 39 6.59 1.20 -4.09
C VAL A 39 7.80 2.01 -4.54
N ALA A 40 8.90 1.34 -4.87
CA ALA A 40 10.18 1.97 -5.26
C ALA A 40 10.63 3.03 -4.25
N GLY A 41 10.76 4.28 -4.64
CA GLY A 41 11.18 5.38 -3.78
C GLY A 41 10.05 6.30 -3.31
N SER A 42 8.79 5.91 -3.49
CA SER A 42 7.65 6.76 -3.14
C SER A 42 7.19 6.54 -1.70
N GLY A 43 7.60 7.44 -0.81
CA GLY A 43 7.16 7.42 0.59
C GLY A 43 5.66 7.67 0.76
N THR A 44 5.08 8.51 -0.10
CA THR A 44 3.65 8.75 -0.13
C THR A 44 2.88 7.47 -0.47
N THR A 45 3.31 6.77 -1.52
CA THR A 45 2.70 5.51 -1.92
C THR A 45 2.78 4.48 -0.80
N LEU A 46 3.94 4.32 -0.18
CA LEU A 46 4.13 3.37 0.92
C LEU A 46 3.17 3.65 2.07
N ARG A 47 3.14 4.89 2.56
CA ARG A 47 2.35 5.26 3.74
C ARG A 47 0.85 5.17 3.47
N PHE A 48 0.39 5.69 2.35
CA PHE A 48 -1.03 5.68 2.00
C PHE A 48 -1.53 4.25 1.75
N LEU A 49 -0.76 3.44 1.05
CA LEU A 49 -1.14 2.05 0.78
C LEU A 49 -1.09 1.19 2.05
N THR A 50 -0.15 1.44 2.95
CA THR A 50 -0.12 0.72 4.23
C THR A 50 -1.43 0.93 5.00
N ALA A 51 -1.92 2.16 5.05
CA ALA A 51 -3.21 2.44 5.69
C ALA A 51 -4.39 1.86 4.90
N LEU A 52 -4.33 1.91 3.56
CA LEU A 52 -5.40 1.38 2.72
C LEU A 52 -5.55 -0.13 2.87
N VAL A 53 -4.45 -0.89 2.80
CA VAL A 53 -4.52 -2.35 2.91
C VAL A 53 -4.95 -2.81 4.31
N ALA A 54 -4.79 -1.97 5.32
CA ALA A 54 -5.29 -2.24 6.65
C ALA A 54 -6.81 -2.36 6.70
N THR A 55 -7.53 -1.81 5.72
CA THR A 55 -8.98 -1.94 5.61
C THR A 55 -9.42 -3.25 4.94
N GLY A 56 -8.48 -4.00 4.37
CA GLY A 56 -8.76 -5.25 3.67
C GLY A 56 -8.77 -6.46 4.59
N ASN A 57 -9.21 -7.58 4.04
CA ASN A 57 -9.18 -8.89 4.68
C ASN A 57 -8.18 -9.76 3.94
N GLY A 58 -6.93 -9.75 4.37
CA GLY A 58 -5.89 -10.51 3.69
C GLY A 58 -4.52 -10.23 4.25
N GLN A 59 -3.52 -10.69 3.54
CA GLN A 59 -2.12 -10.49 3.89
C GLN A 59 -1.43 -9.70 2.79
N PHE A 60 -0.86 -8.56 3.15
CA PHE A 60 -0.23 -7.64 2.22
C PHE A 60 1.18 -7.31 2.68
N THR A 61 2.13 -7.33 1.76
CA THR A 61 3.51 -6.94 2.03
C THR A 61 3.86 -5.75 1.15
N LEU A 62 4.40 -4.70 1.77
CA LEU A 62 4.82 -3.49 1.07
C LEU A 62 6.31 -3.27 1.28
N ASP A 63 7.01 -3.05 0.19
CA ASP A 63 8.45 -2.82 0.21
C ASP A 63 8.84 -1.78 -0.84
N GLY A 64 10.05 -1.28 -0.76
CA GLY A 64 10.58 -0.30 -1.69
C GLY A 64 12.06 -0.53 -1.95
N ASN A 65 12.70 0.45 -2.60
CA ASN A 65 14.13 0.40 -2.87
C ASN A 65 14.95 0.59 -1.58
N GLU A 66 16.27 0.54 -1.69
CA GLU A 66 17.18 0.66 -0.53
C GLU A 66 16.96 1.96 0.25
N GLN A 67 16.72 3.07 -0.45
CA GLN A 67 16.47 4.35 0.21
C GLN A 67 15.15 4.34 0.98
N MET A 68 14.14 3.68 0.44
CA MET A 68 12.85 3.53 1.13
C MET A 68 13.00 2.70 2.40
N ARG A 69 13.80 1.65 2.36
CA ARG A 69 14.08 0.80 3.53
C ARG A 69 14.80 1.52 4.66
N LYS A 70 15.35 2.71 4.41
CA LYS A 70 15.97 3.57 5.42
C LYS A 70 15.03 4.60 6.01
N ARG A 71 13.81 4.69 5.51
CA ARG A 71 12.80 5.63 6.01
C ARG A 71 11.94 5.00 7.09
N PRO A 72 11.89 5.60 8.30
CA PRO A 72 11.10 5.02 9.39
C PRO A 72 9.60 5.04 9.08
N ILE A 73 8.92 3.96 9.44
CA ILE A 73 7.48 3.83 9.31
C ILE A 73 6.84 3.32 10.62
N GLY A 74 7.63 3.15 11.66
CA GLY A 74 7.18 2.59 12.93
C GLY A 74 6.01 3.31 13.55
N ASN A 75 5.97 4.63 13.47
CA ASN A 75 4.86 5.42 14.02
C ASN A 75 3.51 5.06 13.39
N LEU A 76 3.48 4.87 12.07
CA LEU A 76 2.27 4.44 11.38
C LEU A 76 1.88 3.02 11.77
N ILE A 77 2.86 2.11 11.87
CA ILE A 77 2.62 0.72 12.27
C ILE A 77 2.06 0.67 13.70
N ASP A 78 2.62 1.46 14.61
CA ASP A 78 2.13 1.54 15.99
C ASP A 78 0.68 2.09 16.04
N ALA A 79 0.38 3.09 15.24
CA ALA A 79 -0.97 3.66 15.15
C ALA A 79 -1.98 2.63 14.62
N LEU A 80 -1.62 1.86 13.60
CA LEU A 80 -2.46 0.80 13.05
C LEU A 80 -2.67 -0.32 14.07
N ALA A 81 -1.62 -0.70 14.79
CA ALA A 81 -1.72 -1.71 15.84
C ALA A 81 -2.68 -1.25 16.96
N ALA A 82 -2.65 0.03 17.32
CA ALA A 82 -3.58 0.61 18.29
C ALA A 82 -5.04 0.57 17.80
N CYS A 83 -5.25 0.55 16.48
CA CYS A 83 -6.58 0.40 15.88
C CYS A 83 -7.00 -1.06 15.71
N GLY A 84 -6.22 -2.03 16.18
CA GLY A 84 -6.52 -3.44 16.08
C GLY A 84 -6.04 -4.11 14.80
N VAL A 85 -5.18 -3.43 14.02
CA VAL A 85 -4.58 -3.99 12.80
C VAL A 85 -3.34 -4.80 13.16
N ASP A 86 -3.24 -5.99 12.59
CA ASP A 86 -2.05 -6.83 12.76
C ASP A 86 -0.99 -6.43 11.72
N ALA A 87 -0.09 -5.54 12.12
CA ALA A 87 0.92 -4.98 11.24
C ALA A 87 2.31 -5.10 11.86
N THR A 88 3.29 -5.47 11.04
CA THR A 88 4.69 -5.60 11.44
C THR A 88 5.62 -4.90 10.46
N SER A 89 6.80 -4.53 10.93
CA SER A 89 7.85 -3.93 10.11
C SER A 89 9.21 -4.47 10.49
N ALA A 90 10.21 -4.23 9.64
CA ALA A 90 11.61 -4.60 9.94
C ALA A 90 12.21 -3.57 10.90
N ALA A 91 11.97 -3.74 12.22
CA ALA A 91 12.48 -2.86 13.28
C ALA A 91 12.08 -1.38 13.08
N GLY A 92 10.87 -1.10 12.60
CA GLY A 92 10.37 0.25 12.34
C GLY A 92 10.65 0.75 10.92
N TYR A 93 11.13 -0.10 10.04
CA TYR A 93 11.46 0.22 8.64
C TYR A 93 10.80 -0.77 7.67
N PRO A 94 10.61 -0.40 6.38
CA PRO A 94 10.17 -1.37 5.39
C PRO A 94 11.13 -2.56 5.27
N PRO A 95 10.69 -3.74 4.87
CA PRO A 95 9.33 -4.07 4.43
C PRO A 95 8.30 -4.12 5.56
N VAL A 96 7.03 -3.92 5.17
CA VAL A 96 5.87 -3.91 6.08
C VAL A 96 4.93 -5.04 5.68
N THR A 97 4.45 -5.78 6.65
CA THR A 97 3.47 -6.87 6.43
C THR A 97 2.21 -6.68 7.25
#